data_fa89f93a90d4713e96eb08e32ea901c8
#
_entry.id   fa89f93a90d4713e96eb08e32ea901c8
#
_cell.length_a   1.000
_cell.length_b   1.000
_cell.length_c   1.000
_cell.angle_alpha   90.00
_cell.angle_beta   90.00
_cell.angle_gamma   90.00
#
_symmetry.space_group_name_H-M   'P 1'
#
loop_
_entity.id
_entity.type
_entity.pdbx_description
1 polymer ?
#
loop_
_entity_poly.entity_id
_entity_poly.type
_entity_poly.pdbx_seq_one_letter_code
_entity_poly.pdbx_strand_id
1 'polypeptide(L)'
;MKVSQMPNKKLILIINADQAYIRKVSEDDIFAAPNDILFSAITDTYIPLVEMMERLEAESVPFKIGLVISPIACELLEDPAVQKLYQKHLEKRIEIGGIELKRNSGPSCPAR
;
A
#
# COMPACT_ATOMS: atom_id res chain seq x y z
N MET A 1 5.12 40.37 6.61
CA MET A 1 5.00 39.28 7.57
C MET A 1 6.40 38.81 7.95
N LYS A 2 6.88 39.14 9.12
CA LYS A 2 8.18 38.64 9.58
C LYS A 2 8.02 37.15 9.80
N VAL A 3 8.68 36.35 8.97
CA VAL A 3 8.88 34.95 9.28
C VAL A 3 9.75 34.93 10.55
N SER A 4 9.12 34.67 11.68
CA SER A 4 9.78 34.44 12.93
C SER A 4 10.91 33.44 12.68
N GLN A 5 12.16 33.82 12.97
CA GLN A 5 13.28 32.88 12.90
C GLN A 5 13.00 31.77 13.91
N MET A 6 12.36 30.71 13.46
CA MET A 6 12.27 29.50 14.26
C MET A 6 13.69 29.00 14.50
N PRO A 7 14.06 28.70 15.75
CA PRO A 7 15.34 28.05 16.01
C PRO A 7 15.43 26.84 15.08
N ASN A 8 16.63 26.53 14.54
CA ASN A 8 16.93 25.47 13.56
C ASN A 8 16.41 24.10 14.04
N LYS A 9 15.09 23.93 14.01
CA LYS A 9 14.44 22.66 14.29
C LYS A 9 14.42 21.85 12.99
N LYS A 10 15.01 20.67 13.05
CA LYS A 10 14.99 19.71 11.93
C LYS A 10 14.05 18.58 12.31
N LEU A 11 13.15 18.23 11.40
CA LEU A 11 12.33 17.03 11.49
C LEU A 11 12.96 15.94 10.61
N ILE A 12 13.22 14.80 11.20
CA ILE A 12 13.65 13.60 10.48
C ILE A 12 12.49 12.62 10.52
N LEU A 13 12.00 12.23 9.34
CA LEU A 13 10.96 11.23 9.21
C LEU A 13 11.57 9.93 8.68
N ILE A 14 11.41 8.86 9.43
CA ILE A 14 11.87 7.52 9.05
C ILE A 14 10.63 6.63 8.98
N ILE A 15 10.40 6.03 7.81
CA ILE A 15 9.30 5.09 7.57
C ILE A 15 9.88 3.68 7.60
N ASN A 16 9.33 2.83 8.43
CA ASN A 16 9.73 1.44 8.55
C ASN A 16 8.75 0.55 7.77
N ALA A 17 9.26 -0.13 6.74
CA ALA A 17 8.55 -1.12 5.96
C ALA A 17 9.02 -2.52 6.37
N ASP A 18 8.43 -3.05 7.43
CA ASP A 18 8.68 -4.41 7.90
C ASP A 18 7.50 -5.32 7.58
N GLN A 19 7.79 -6.58 7.23
CA GLN A 19 6.80 -7.59 6.94
C GLN A 19 7.07 -8.86 7.73
N ALA A 20 6.01 -9.48 8.19
CA ALA A 20 6.12 -10.80 8.80
C ALA A 20 6.61 -11.83 7.76
N TYR A 21 7.45 -12.75 8.19
CA TYR A 21 7.90 -13.83 7.33
C TYR A 21 6.73 -14.74 6.94
N ILE A 22 6.45 -14.80 5.65
CA ILE A 22 5.46 -15.70 5.08
C ILE A 22 6.21 -16.89 4.49
N ARG A 23 6.12 -18.04 5.15
CA ARG A 23 6.88 -19.24 4.77
C ARG A 23 6.45 -19.84 3.44
N LYS A 24 5.20 -19.64 3.06
CA LYS A 24 4.63 -20.08 1.80
C LYS A 24 3.42 -19.22 1.46
N VAL A 25 3.49 -18.56 0.34
CA VAL A 25 2.32 -17.90 -0.23
C VAL A 25 1.46 -19.00 -0.89
N SER A 26 0.31 -19.30 -0.30
CA SER A 26 -0.56 -20.35 -0.81
C SER A 26 -1.30 -19.87 -2.05
N GLU A 27 -1.22 -20.64 -3.13
CA GLU A 27 -2.02 -20.38 -4.34
C GLU A 27 -3.50 -20.70 -4.13
N ASP A 28 -3.81 -21.59 -3.18
CA ASP A 28 -5.17 -22.09 -2.96
C ASP A 28 -6.05 -21.11 -2.20
N ASP A 29 -5.45 -20.20 -1.43
CA ASP A 29 -6.19 -19.20 -0.67
C ASP A 29 -5.52 -17.82 -0.76
N ILE A 30 -5.89 -17.08 -1.80
CA ILE A 30 -5.38 -15.73 -2.07
C ILE A 30 -5.75 -14.75 -0.92
N PHE A 31 -6.81 -15.06 -0.19
CA PHE A 31 -7.29 -14.26 0.95
C PHE A 31 -6.86 -14.82 2.31
N ALA A 32 -5.96 -15.81 2.34
CA ALA A 32 -5.39 -16.27 3.60
C ALA A 32 -4.77 -15.08 4.36
N ALA A 33 -4.99 -15.04 5.67
CA ALA A 33 -4.62 -13.89 6.50
C ALA A 33 -3.17 -13.39 6.33
N PRO A 34 -2.15 -14.25 6.19
CA PRO A 34 -0.78 -13.77 5.95
C PRO A 34 -0.63 -13.04 4.60
N ASN A 35 -1.28 -13.53 3.54
CA ASN A 35 -1.23 -12.92 2.22
C ASN A 35 -1.99 -11.60 2.20
N ASP A 36 -3.14 -11.56 2.87
CA ASP A 36 -3.98 -10.37 2.92
C ASP A 36 -3.26 -9.20 3.61
N ILE A 37 -2.51 -9.46 4.66
CA ILE A 37 -1.69 -8.45 5.35
C ILE A 37 -0.65 -7.85 4.40
N LEU A 38 0.11 -8.69 3.68
CA LEU A 38 1.11 -8.23 2.71
C LEU A 38 0.45 -7.46 1.57
N PHE A 39 -0.61 -7.99 0.98
CA PHE A 39 -1.28 -7.39 -0.17
C PHE A 39 -1.98 -6.07 0.20
N SER A 40 -2.55 -5.98 1.40
CA SER A 40 -3.07 -4.72 1.92
C SER A 40 -1.97 -3.69 2.15
N ALA A 41 -0.82 -4.09 2.68
CA ALA A 41 0.32 -3.19 2.83
C ALA A 41 0.81 -2.64 1.49
N ILE A 42 0.87 -3.47 0.45
CA ILE A 42 1.24 -3.03 -0.90
C ILE A 42 0.22 -2.03 -1.44
N THR A 43 -1.07 -2.35 -1.37
CA THR A 43 -2.15 -1.53 -1.94
C THR A 43 -2.34 -0.22 -1.18
N ASP A 44 -2.34 -0.28 0.15
CA ASP A 44 -2.77 0.85 0.99
C ASP A 44 -1.61 1.74 1.42
N THR A 45 -0.38 1.24 1.35
CA THR A 45 0.80 1.95 1.85
C THR A 45 1.90 2.09 0.81
N TYR A 46 2.42 0.99 0.27
CA TYR A 46 3.64 1.05 -0.54
C TYR A 46 3.41 1.72 -1.90
N ILE A 47 2.39 1.34 -2.63
CA ILE A 47 2.05 1.97 -3.91
C ILE A 47 1.70 3.44 -3.74
N PRO A 48 0.78 3.84 -2.83
CA PRO A 48 0.49 5.26 -2.61
C PRO A 48 1.70 6.09 -2.15
N LEU A 49 2.61 5.49 -1.36
CA LEU A 49 3.83 6.17 -0.93
C LEU A 49 4.75 6.47 -2.12
N VAL A 50 4.97 5.50 -3.00
CA VAL A 50 5.78 5.68 -4.21
C VAL A 50 5.15 6.72 -5.14
N GLU A 51 3.86 6.63 -5.39
CA GLU A 51 3.11 7.59 -6.22
C GLU A 51 3.20 9.02 -5.64
N MET A 52 3.12 9.15 -4.31
CA MET A 52 3.29 10.44 -3.65
C MET A 52 4.70 11.01 -3.87
N MET A 53 5.74 10.19 -3.71
CA MET A 53 7.12 10.62 -3.92
C MET A 53 7.37 11.01 -5.37
N GLU A 54 6.88 10.25 -6.34
CA GLU A 54 6.98 10.55 -7.77
C GLU A 54 6.27 11.86 -8.12
N ARG A 55 5.10 12.12 -7.55
CA ARG A 55 4.37 13.36 -7.74
C ARG A 55 5.10 14.56 -7.15
N LEU A 56 5.66 14.44 -5.94
CA LEU A 56 6.44 15.51 -5.32
C LEU A 56 7.69 15.84 -6.13
N GLU A 57 8.35 14.82 -6.69
CA GLU A 57 9.49 15.01 -7.58
C GLU A 57 9.08 15.73 -8.87
N ALA A 58 7.98 15.32 -9.50
CA ALA A 58 7.45 15.96 -10.71
C ALA A 58 7.06 17.42 -10.47
N GLU A 59 6.55 17.75 -9.30
CA GLU A 59 6.21 19.12 -8.89
C GLU A 59 7.42 19.93 -8.37
N SER A 60 8.62 19.37 -8.42
CA SER A 60 9.86 19.97 -7.91
C SER A 60 9.79 20.38 -6.42
N VAL A 61 9.01 19.66 -5.64
CA VAL A 61 8.94 19.84 -4.18
C VAL A 61 10.10 19.12 -3.51
N PRO A 62 11.02 19.83 -2.83
CA PRO A 62 12.14 19.19 -2.17
C PRO A 62 11.69 18.41 -0.94
N PHE A 63 12.02 17.13 -0.88
CA PHE A 63 11.78 16.32 0.31
C PHE A 63 12.92 15.34 0.54
N LYS A 64 13.09 14.92 1.80
CA LYS A 64 14.00 13.84 2.19
C LYS A 64 13.31 12.98 3.23
N ILE A 65 13.21 11.69 2.94
CA ILE A 65 12.59 10.69 3.81
C ILE A 65 13.57 9.53 3.98
N GLY A 66 13.73 9.04 5.20
CA GLY A 66 14.43 7.79 5.46
C GLY A 66 13.46 6.60 5.32
N LEU A 67 13.87 5.59 4.57
CA LEU A 67 13.14 4.32 4.46
C LEU A 67 13.99 3.20 5.05
N VAL A 68 13.39 2.42 5.93
CA VAL A 68 13.98 1.18 6.46
C VAL A 68 13.14 0.03 5.92
N ILE A 69 13.74 -0.81 5.09
CA ILE A 69 13.06 -1.96 4.48
C ILE A 69 13.76 -3.21 5.00
N SER A 70 12.98 -4.13 5.61
CA SER A 70 13.55 -5.39 6.08
C SER A 70 13.95 -6.29 4.90
N PRO A 71 14.98 -7.15 5.06
CA PRO A 71 15.35 -8.13 4.02
C PRO A 71 14.18 -9.04 3.63
N ILE A 72 13.34 -9.41 4.58
CA ILE A 72 12.14 -10.22 4.34
C ILE A 72 11.16 -9.49 3.43
N ALA A 73 10.92 -8.20 3.66
CA ALA A 73 10.08 -7.39 2.80
C ALA A 73 10.66 -7.29 1.38
N CYS A 74 11.98 -7.12 1.24
CA CYS A 74 12.64 -7.11 -0.07
C CYS A 74 12.43 -8.44 -0.81
N GLU A 75 12.68 -9.58 -0.16
CA GLU A 75 12.48 -10.90 -0.77
C GLU A 75 11.04 -11.12 -1.22
N LEU A 76 10.05 -10.78 -0.39
CA LEU A 76 8.64 -10.95 -0.71
C LEU A 76 8.21 -10.05 -1.89
N LEU A 77 8.69 -8.82 -1.94
CA LEU A 77 8.34 -7.88 -3.00
C LEU A 77 9.02 -8.19 -4.34
N GLU A 78 10.21 -8.78 -4.31
CA GLU A 78 10.96 -9.17 -5.51
C GLU A 78 10.53 -10.53 -6.07
N ASP A 79 9.87 -11.37 -5.30
CA ASP A 79 9.45 -12.71 -5.73
C ASP A 79 8.37 -12.64 -6.82
N PRO A 80 8.65 -13.12 -8.05
CA PRO A 80 7.68 -13.11 -9.14
C PRO A 80 6.41 -13.90 -8.83
N ALA A 81 6.49 -14.95 -7.99
CA ALA A 81 5.34 -15.73 -7.58
C ALA A 81 4.41 -14.90 -6.69
N VAL A 82 4.97 -14.13 -5.77
CA VAL A 82 4.22 -13.22 -4.89
C VAL A 82 3.58 -12.10 -5.73
N GLN A 83 4.30 -11.52 -6.66
CA GLN A 83 3.78 -10.47 -7.56
C GLN A 83 2.59 -10.98 -8.39
N LYS A 84 2.69 -12.19 -8.93
CA LYS A 84 1.61 -12.81 -9.69
C LYS A 84 0.38 -13.10 -8.82
N LEU A 85 0.57 -13.53 -7.58
CA LEU A 85 -0.53 -13.75 -6.63
C LEU A 85 -1.18 -12.43 -6.22
N TYR A 86 -0.39 -11.38 -6.02
CA TYR A 86 -0.91 -10.05 -5.76
C TYR A 86 -1.79 -9.55 -6.92
N GLN A 87 -1.37 -9.75 -8.16
CA GLN A 87 -2.18 -9.41 -9.33
C GLN A 87 -3.52 -10.16 -9.34
N LYS A 88 -3.51 -11.47 -9.11
CA LYS A 88 -4.74 -12.27 -9.00
C LYS A 88 -5.63 -11.79 -7.84
N HIS A 89 -5.05 -11.40 -6.72
CA HIS A 89 -5.78 -10.84 -5.59
C HIS A 89 -6.51 -9.54 -5.96
N LEU A 90 -5.83 -8.63 -6.67
CA LEU A 90 -6.44 -7.40 -7.16
C LEU A 90 -7.59 -7.66 -8.13
N GLU A 91 -7.39 -8.54 -9.10
CA GLU A 91 -8.42 -8.94 -10.07
C GLU A 91 -9.67 -9.47 -9.37
N LYS A 92 -9.47 -10.33 -8.35
CA LYS A 92 -10.57 -10.89 -7.55
C LYS A 92 -11.28 -9.83 -6.70
N ARG A 93 -10.55 -8.89 -6.13
CA ARG A 93 -11.15 -7.77 -5.37
C ARG A 93 -11.96 -6.85 -6.28
N ILE A 94 -11.51 -6.58 -7.48
CA ILE A 94 -12.24 -5.79 -8.48
C ILE A 94 -13.54 -6.51 -8.87
N GLU A 95 -13.50 -7.82 -9.11
CA GLU A 95 -14.68 -8.63 -9.41
C GLU A 95 -15.71 -8.56 -8.28
N ILE A 96 -15.28 -8.80 -7.04
CA ILE A 96 -16.15 -8.74 -5.86
C ILE A 96 -16.73 -7.33 -5.69
N GLY A 97 -15.91 -6.29 -5.82
CA GLY A 97 -16.36 -4.90 -5.74
C GLY A 97 -17.40 -4.55 -6.81
N GLY A 98 -17.26 -5.08 -8.02
CA GLY A 98 -18.24 -4.92 -9.09
C GLY A 98 -19.58 -5.60 -8.78
N ILE A 99 -19.55 -6.78 -8.16
CA ILE A 99 -20.76 -7.50 -7.73
C ILE A 99 -21.47 -6.73 -6.61
N GLU A 100 -20.72 -6.29 -5.60
CA GLU A 100 -21.26 -5.53 -4.47
C GLU A 100 -21.87 -4.18 -4.92
N LEU A 101 -21.21 -3.51 -5.86
CA LEU A 101 -21.74 -2.25 -6.43
C LEU A 101 -23.06 -2.47 -7.12
N LYS A 102 -23.21 -3.52 -7.93
CA LYS A 102 -24.46 -3.88 -8.61
C LYS A 102 -25.55 -4.23 -7.61
N ARG A 103 -25.20 -4.97 -6.55
CA ARG A 103 -26.15 -5.39 -5.49
C ARG A 103 -26.67 -4.19 -4.70
N ASN A 104 -25.82 -3.19 -4.45
CA ASN A 104 -26.18 -2.01 -3.65
C ASN A 104 -26.75 -0.85 -4.49
N SER A 105 -26.70 -0.94 -5.82
CA SER A 105 -27.26 0.07 -6.75
C SER A 105 -28.75 -0.16 -7.05
N GLY A 106 -29.38 -1.15 -6.46
CA GLY A 106 -30.82 -1.43 -6.61
C GLY A 106 -31.72 -0.39 -5.93
N PRO A 107 -32.97 -0.17 -6.39
CA PRO A 107 -33.86 0.89 -5.92
C PRO A 107 -34.41 0.73 -4.50
N SER A 108 -33.84 -0.12 -3.68
CA SER A 108 -34.34 -0.47 -2.34
C SER A 108 -33.40 -0.13 -1.17
N CYS A 109 -32.59 0.91 -1.30
CA CYS A 109 -31.91 1.47 -0.14
C CYS A 109 -32.63 2.77 0.27
N PRO A 110 -33.56 2.75 1.26
CA PRO A 110 -34.12 3.98 1.79
C PRO A 110 -32.97 4.80 2.40
N ALA A 111 -32.85 6.03 1.96
CA ALA A 111 -31.95 7.00 2.58
C ALA A 111 -32.31 7.11 4.07
N ARG A 112 -31.35 6.83 4.95
CA ARG A 112 -31.42 7.17 6.36
C ARG A 112 -30.93 8.59 6.57
#